data_69c4347d8172094b657e3c414953cbb5
#
_entry.id   69c4347d8172094b657e3c414953cbb5
#
_cell.length_a   1.000
_cell.length_b   1.000
_cell.length_c   1.000
_cell.angle_alpha   90.00
_cell.angle_beta   90.00
_cell.angle_gamma   90.00
#
_symmetry.space_group_name_H-M   'P 1'
#
loop_
_entity.id
_entity.type
_entity.pdbx_description
1 polymer ?
#
loop_
_entity_poly.entity_id
_entity_poly.type
_entity_poly.pdbx_seq_one_letter_code
_entity_poly.pdbx_strand_id
1 'polypeptide(L)'
;MNVQIEESWKQHLAPEFEKDYFIRLTEFVRSEYPPATIYPPGRFIFNAFNLCPFEYQTATIYPPGRFIFNAFNLCPFDKVKVVIIGQDPYHGPGQAHGLCFSVNAGVPFPPSLQNIFKEIQSDLGAPIPTSGNLTRWANHGALLLNATLTVRAHQAGSHQRRGWEEFTDAAIRVLAEQRENIVFILWGSYAQKKGAFIDRNKHLVLASAHPSPLSAYNGFFGNKHFSRTNEYLQAHGQTPIEW
;
A
#
# COMPACT_ATOMS: atom_id res chain seq x y z
N MET A 1 -8.52 16.95 -13.30
CA MET A 1 -7.45 15.94 -13.51
C MET A 1 -8.12 14.56 -13.54
N ASN A 2 -7.78 13.66 -14.47
CA ASN A 2 -8.40 12.31 -14.53
C ASN A 2 -7.48 11.29 -13.83
N VAL A 3 -7.66 11.10 -12.52
CA VAL A 3 -6.93 10.10 -11.74
C VAL A 3 -7.57 8.75 -11.95
N GLN A 4 -6.77 7.77 -12.37
CA GLN A 4 -7.22 6.39 -12.58
C GLN A 4 -7.08 5.60 -11.27
N ILE A 5 -8.11 5.65 -10.46
CA ILE A 5 -8.27 4.91 -9.21
C ILE A 5 -9.64 4.25 -9.24
N GLU A 6 -9.81 3.15 -8.51
CA GLU A 6 -11.08 2.43 -8.44
C GLU A 6 -12.23 3.35 -7.99
N GLU A 7 -13.41 3.20 -8.60
CA GLU A 7 -14.48 4.21 -8.58
C GLU A 7 -15.03 4.49 -7.17
N SER A 8 -15.14 3.48 -6.30
CA SER A 8 -15.62 3.71 -4.94
C SER A 8 -14.63 4.58 -4.13
N TRP A 9 -13.32 4.40 -4.31
CA TRP A 9 -12.31 5.28 -3.74
C TRP A 9 -12.35 6.68 -4.34
N LYS A 10 -12.55 6.77 -5.65
CA LYS A 10 -12.60 8.06 -6.34
C LYS A 10 -13.71 8.95 -5.81
N GLN A 11 -14.90 8.37 -5.52
CA GLN A 11 -16.03 9.10 -4.94
C GLN A 11 -15.66 9.74 -3.59
N HIS A 12 -14.92 9.03 -2.75
CA HIS A 12 -14.52 9.51 -1.43
C HIS A 12 -13.31 10.46 -1.46
N LEU A 13 -12.43 10.32 -2.45
CA LEU A 13 -11.18 11.09 -2.54
C LEU A 13 -11.21 12.21 -3.59
N ALA A 14 -12.34 12.41 -4.29
CA ALA A 14 -12.47 13.45 -5.30
C ALA A 14 -12.02 14.85 -4.80
N PRO A 15 -12.37 15.31 -3.58
CA PRO A 15 -11.92 16.60 -3.09
C PRO A 15 -10.38 16.70 -2.92
N GLU A 16 -9.70 15.57 -2.69
CA GLU A 16 -8.23 15.57 -2.55
C GLU A 16 -7.53 15.89 -3.87
N PHE A 17 -8.10 15.47 -5.00
CA PHE A 17 -7.51 15.69 -6.33
C PHE A 17 -7.50 17.16 -6.77
N GLU A 18 -8.28 18.01 -6.12
CA GLU A 18 -8.37 19.46 -6.40
C GLU A 18 -7.46 20.29 -5.48
N LYS A 19 -6.87 19.70 -4.45
CA LYS A 19 -6.01 20.39 -3.50
C LYS A 19 -4.64 20.71 -4.10
N ASP A 20 -4.07 21.84 -3.69
CA ASP A 20 -2.76 22.31 -4.15
C ASP A 20 -1.63 21.30 -3.95
N TYR A 21 -1.66 20.57 -2.83
CA TYR A 21 -0.63 19.56 -2.58
C TYR A 21 -0.68 18.43 -3.60
N PHE A 22 -1.91 18.01 -4.02
CA PHE A 22 -2.09 16.95 -4.98
C PHE A 22 -1.72 17.39 -6.40
N ILE A 23 -1.98 18.66 -6.75
CA ILE A 23 -1.54 19.25 -8.01
C ILE A 23 0.00 19.23 -8.07
N ARG A 24 0.68 19.77 -7.03
CA ARG A 24 2.16 19.73 -6.95
C ARG A 24 2.72 18.31 -6.96
N LEU A 25 2.08 17.36 -6.24
CA LEU A 25 2.46 15.96 -6.25
C LEU A 25 2.39 15.39 -7.66
N THR A 26 1.32 15.67 -8.39
CA THR A 26 1.12 15.16 -9.75
C THR A 26 2.19 15.71 -10.71
N GLU A 27 2.51 17.01 -10.62
CA GLU A 27 3.59 17.63 -11.40
C GLU A 27 4.94 16.99 -11.09
N PHE A 28 5.24 16.80 -9.81
CA PHE A 28 6.46 16.12 -9.36
C PHE A 28 6.54 14.69 -9.91
N VAL A 29 5.49 13.88 -9.72
CA VAL A 29 5.46 12.49 -10.21
C VAL A 29 5.62 12.43 -11.73
N ARG A 30 4.96 13.34 -12.47
CA ARG A 30 5.11 13.44 -13.93
C ARG A 30 6.56 13.75 -14.35
N SER A 31 7.24 14.62 -13.62
CA SER A 31 8.64 14.97 -13.93
C SER A 31 9.60 13.81 -13.68
N GLU A 32 9.24 12.86 -12.80
CA GLU A 32 10.05 11.71 -12.44
C GLU A 32 9.93 10.53 -13.42
N TYR A 33 8.75 10.36 -14.05
CA TYR A 33 8.56 9.31 -15.05
C TYR A 33 9.07 9.79 -16.41
N PRO A 34 9.94 9.01 -17.11
CA PRO A 34 10.35 9.37 -18.46
C PRO A 34 9.12 9.45 -19.37
N PRO A 35 9.13 10.37 -20.36
CA PRO A 35 8.10 10.36 -21.38
C PRO A 35 8.05 8.98 -22.01
N ALA A 36 6.88 8.35 -21.99
CA ALA A 36 6.71 7.03 -22.56
C ALA A 36 7.08 7.10 -24.04
N THR A 37 8.11 6.36 -24.45
CA THR A 37 8.32 6.05 -25.86
C THR A 37 7.12 5.18 -26.25
N ILE A 38 6.20 5.75 -27.01
CA ILE A 38 4.93 5.13 -27.37
C ILE A 38 5.19 4.01 -28.35
N TYR A 39 5.02 2.75 -27.93
CA TYR A 39 4.79 1.61 -28.81
C TYR A 39 3.83 0.64 -28.14
N PRO A 40 2.75 0.20 -28.79
CA PRO A 40 2.03 0.65 -29.98
C PRO A 40 0.77 1.50 -29.70
N PRO A 41 0.06 2.03 -30.72
CA PRO A 41 -1.13 2.87 -30.51
C PRO A 41 -2.32 2.01 -30.08
N GLY A 42 -2.76 2.12 -28.85
CA GLY A 42 -3.89 1.32 -28.36
C GLY A 42 -4.33 1.75 -26.96
N ARG A 43 -5.34 2.53 -26.90
CA ARG A 43 -6.49 2.70 -25.97
C ARG A 43 -6.36 2.45 -24.45
N PHE A 44 -5.22 2.25 -23.83
CA PHE A 44 -5.10 2.06 -22.39
C PHE A 44 -3.88 2.78 -21.83
N ILE A 45 -3.93 4.11 -21.75
CA ILE A 45 -2.88 4.87 -21.11
C ILE A 45 -3.50 5.97 -20.27
N PHE A 46 -3.05 6.04 -19.04
CA PHE A 46 -3.17 7.15 -18.12
C PHE A 46 -3.11 8.51 -18.84
N ASN A 47 -4.24 9.11 -19.17
CA ASN A 47 -4.28 10.45 -19.77
C ASN A 47 -3.78 11.56 -18.83
N ALA A 48 -3.50 11.24 -17.57
CA ALA A 48 -2.97 12.23 -16.63
C ALA A 48 -1.43 12.35 -16.66
N PHE A 49 -0.72 11.40 -17.29
CA PHE A 49 0.74 11.34 -17.28
C PHE A 49 1.41 11.45 -18.67
N ASN A 50 0.67 11.79 -19.71
CA ASN A 50 1.24 12.02 -21.04
C ASN A 50 1.52 13.50 -21.28
N LEU A 51 2.74 13.78 -21.72
CA LEU A 51 3.33 14.99 -22.26
C LEU A 51 4.23 15.79 -21.29
N CYS A 52 5.50 15.46 -21.30
CA CYS A 52 6.56 16.45 -21.13
C CYS A 52 7.72 16.13 -22.08
N PRO A 53 8.07 17.04 -23.00
CA PRO A 53 9.23 16.89 -23.87
C PRO A 53 10.43 17.57 -23.20
N PHE A 54 11.34 16.82 -22.58
CA PHE A 54 12.74 17.22 -22.38
C PHE A 54 13.60 16.00 -22.04
N GLU A 55 14.74 15.88 -22.75
CA GLU A 55 15.80 14.90 -22.51
C GLU A 55 16.50 15.18 -21.18
N TYR A 56 16.14 14.41 -20.15
CA TYR A 56 16.98 14.18 -18.99
C TYR A 56 17.06 12.68 -18.73
N GLN A 57 18.20 12.19 -18.27
CA GLN A 57 18.35 10.84 -17.73
C GLN A 57 17.44 10.70 -16.53
N THR A 58 16.19 10.33 -16.77
CA THR A 58 15.20 10.14 -15.73
C THR A 58 15.53 8.85 -14.97
N ALA A 59 15.61 8.95 -13.66
CA ALA A 59 15.77 7.80 -12.80
C ALA A 59 14.62 6.81 -13.04
N THR A 60 14.90 5.51 -12.99
CA THR A 60 13.82 4.51 -13.01
C THR A 60 12.97 4.67 -11.77
N ILE A 61 11.64 4.75 -11.94
CA ILE A 61 10.67 4.93 -10.86
C ILE A 61 9.88 3.63 -10.65
N TYR A 62 9.65 3.27 -9.40
CA TYR A 62 8.83 2.13 -9.00
C TYR A 62 7.63 2.57 -8.15
N PRO A 63 6.51 1.82 -8.23
CA PRO A 63 6.20 0.81 -9.23
C PRO A 63 6.00 1.42 -10.62
N PRO A 64 5.90 0.61 -11.71
CA PRO A 64 5.42 1.11 -13.00
C PRO A 64 4.12 1.89 -12.88
N GLY A 65 3.94 2.98 -13.63
CA GLY A 65 2.86 3.95 -13.47
C GLY A 65 1.45 3.34 -13.32
N ARG A 66 1.15 2.27 -14.08
CA ARG A 66 -0.13 1.54 -14.00
C ARG A 66 -0.42 0.89 -12.64
N PHE A 67 0.59 0.74 -11.78
CA PHE A 67 0.47 0.11 -10.46
C PHE A 67 0.54 1.10 -9.29
N ILE A 68 0.65 2.41 -9.53
CA ILE A 68 0.73 3.40 -8.44
C ILE A 68 -0.46 3.27 -7.48
N PHE A 69 -1.69 3.15 -8.01
CA PHE A 69 -2.92 3.02 -7.23
C PHE A 69 -3.40 1.57 -7.06
N ASN A 70 -2.51 0.58 -7.24
CA ASN A 70 -2.91 -0.83 -7.26
C ASN A 70 -3.54 -1.31 -5.95
N ALA A 71 -3.11 -0.80 -4.79
CA ALA A 71 -3.72 -1.11 -3.50
C ALA A 71 -5.21 -0.74 -3.47
N PHE A 72 -5.56 0.41 -4.02
CA PHE A 72 -6.95 0.87 -4.13
C PHE A 72 -7.73 0.09 -5.18
N ASN A 73 -7.11 -0.18 -6.34
CA ASN A 73 -7.76 -0.88 -7.45
C ASN A 73 -8.10 -2.34 -7.13
N LEU A 74 -7.31 -3.00 -6.29
CA LEU A 74 -7.52 -4.40 -5.87
C LEU A 74 -8.38 -4.54 -4.62
N CYS A 75 -8.55 -3.47 -3.85
CA CYS A 75 -9.34 -3.46 -2.63
C CYS A 75 -10.29 -2.26 -2.63
N PRO A 76 -11.49 -2.37 -3.25
CA PRO A 76 -12.51 -1.32 -3.28
C PRO A 76 -12.86 -0.83 -1.88
N PHE A 77 -13.25 0.45 -1.74
CA PHE A 77 -13.53 1.10 -0.47
C PHE A 77 -14.49 0.30 0.42
N ASP A 78 -15.60 -0.18 -0.18
CA ASP A 78 -16.61 -0.95 0.53
C ASP A 78 -16.19 -2.38 0.89
N LYS A 79 -15.11 -2.86 0.32
CA LYS A 79 -14.56 -4.21 0.55
C LYS A 79 -13.42 -4.23 1.58
N VAL A 80 -12.94 -3.06 1.99
CA VAL A 80 -11.85 -3.00 2.98
C VAL A 80 -12.30 -3.57 4.31
N LYS A 81 -11.60 -4.57 4.80
CA LYS A 81 -11.75 -5.20 6.13
C LYS A 81 -10.51 -5.01 6.99
N VAL A 82 -9.34 -4.96 6.35
CA VAL A 82 -8.04 -4.83 7.01
C VAL A 82 -7.24 -3.75 6.30
N VAL A 83 -6.49 -2.95 7.04
CA VAL A 83 -5.52 -1.98 6.52
C VAL A 83 -4.15 -2.32 7.07
N ILE A 84 -3.18 -2.55 6.20
CA ILE A 84 -1.76 -2.69 6.55
C ILE A 84 -1.02 -1.50 5.96
N ILE A 85 -0.25 -0.77 6.79
CA ILE A 85 0.45 0.43 6.36
C ILE A 85 1.95 0.13 6.23
N GLY A 86 2.46 0.25 4.99
CA GLY A 86 3.89 0.28 4.68
C GLY A 86 4.41 1.72 4.59
N GLN A 87 5.71 1.87 4.39
CA GLN A 87 6.35 3.18 4.26
C GLN A 87 6.43 3.63 2.81
N ASP A 88 7.27 2.99 2.01
CA ASP A 88 7.48 3.26 0.59
C ASP A 88 7.62 1.94 -0.20
N PRO A 89 7.47 1.96 -1.54
CA PRO A 89 7.63 0.76 -2.34
C PRO A 89 9.05 0.19 -2.27
N TYR A 90 9.20 -1.09 -2.51
CA TYR A 90 10.52 -1.67 -2.78
C TYR A 90 11.15 -0.99 -3.99
N HIS A 91 12.45 -0.66 -3.88
CA HIS A 91 13.17 0.13 -4.88
C HIS A 91 14.11 -0.71 -5.77
N GLY A 92 14.06 -2.02 -5.65
CA GLY A 92 14.78 -2.95 -6.53
C GLY A 92 13.99 -3.27 -7.82
N PRO A 93 14.70 -3.65 -8.90
CA PRO A 93 14.08 -4.00 -10.17
C PRO A 93 13.03 -5.11 -10.04
N GLY A 94 11.85 -4.92 -10.61
CA GLY A 94 10.80 -5.92 -10.67
C GLY A 94 10.11 -6.25 -9.35
N GLN A 95 10.46 -5.60 -8.23
CA GLN A 95 9.89 -5.90 -6.91
C GLN A 95 8.50 -5.30 -6.73
N ALA A 96 8.39 -3.96 -6.80
CA ALA A 96 7.17 -3.24 -6.46
C ALA A 96 6.09 -3.35 -7.53
N HIS A 97 4.85 -3.58 -7.09
CA HIS A 97 3.65 -3.57 -7.93
C HIS A 97 2.46 -2.87 -7.26
N GLY A 98 2.74 -1.92 -6.36
CA GLY A 98 1.75 -1.04 -5.75
C GLY A 98 1.05 -1.57 -4.49
N LEU A 99 1.51 -2.70 -3.94
CA LEU A 99 1.05 -3.25 -2.66
C LEU A 99 2.19 -3.25 -1.65
N CYS A 100 1.97 -2.76 -0.43
CA CYS A 100 3.00 -2.78 0.60
C CYS A 100 3.40 -4.21 0.98
N PHE A 101 4.68 -4.41 1.29
CA PHE A 101 5.32 -5.70 1.61
C PHE A 101 5.29 -6.75 0.50
N SER A 102 4.54 -6.56 -0.58
CA SER A 102 4.36 -7.50 -1.68
C SER A 102 5.43 -7.34 -2.75
N VAL A 103 5.82 -8.45 -3.37
CA VAL A 103 6.69 -8.47 -4.56
C VAL A 103 6.05 -9.27 -5.68
N ASN A 104 6.47 -9.01 -6.92
CA ASN A 104 6.02 -9.80 -8.07
C ASN A 104 6.38 -11.28 -7.91
N ALA A 105 5.61 -12.15 -8.56
CA ALA A 105 5.90 -13.59 -8.61
C ALA A 105 7.31 -13.83 -9.19
N GLY A 106 8.03 -14.79 -8.62
CA GLY A 106 9.40 -15.13 -9.01
C GLY A 106 10.49 -14.23 -8.41
N VAL A 107 10.12 -13.17 -7.70
CA VAL A 107 11.08 -12.32 -6.99
C VAL A 107 11.39 -12.94 -5.61
N PRO A 108 12.67 -13.02 -5.18
CA PRO A 108 13.02 -13.46 -3.84
C PRO A 108 12.33 -12.62 -2.76
N PHE A 109 11.90 -13.27 -1.68
CA PHE A 109 11.21 -12.58 -0.59
C PHE A 109 12.13 -11.58 0.11
N PRO A 110 11.77 -10.30 0.16
CA PRO A 110 12.49 -9.34 1.00
C PRO A 110 12.45 -9.75 2.47
N PRO A 111 13.44 -9.35 3.27
CA PRO A 111 13.57 -9.83 4.66
C PRO A 111 12.34 -9.58 5.55
N SER A 112 11.66 -8.43 5.37
CA SER A 112 10.42 -8.14 6.10
C SER A 112 9.29 -9.11 5.72
N LEU A 113 9.15 -9.44 4.44
CA LEU A 113 8.14 -10.40 3.97
C LEU A 113 8.42 -11.83 4.46
N GLN A 114 9.71 -12.22 4.50
CA GLN A 114 10.10 -13.50 5.10
C GLN A 114 9.65 -13.59 6.56
N ASN A 115 9.84 -12.54 7.34
CA ASN A 115 9.43 -12.50 8.74
C ASN A 115 7.91 -12.48 8.90
N ILE A 116 7.18 -11.81 8.00
CA ILE A 116 5.71 -11.86 7.95
C ILE A 116 5.23 -13.31 7.75
N PHE A 117 5.79 -14.03 6.79
CA PHE A 117 5.40 -15.43 6.54
C PHE A 117 5.79 -16.36 7.68
N LYS A 118 6.93 -16.14 8.37
CA LYS A 118 7.29 -16.90 9.58
C LYS A 118 6.29 -16.68 10.70
N GLU A 119 5.84 -15.45 10.90
CA GLU A 119 4.82 -15.14 11.91
C GLU A 119 3.46 -15.78 11.54
N ILE A 120 3.05 -15.73 10.27
CA ILE A 120 1.83 -16.42 9.79
C ILE A 120 1.92 -17.93 10.07
N GLN A 121 3.04 -18.55 9.76
CA GLN A 121 3.26 -19.97 10.04
C GLN A 121 3.19 -20.27 11.53
N SER A 122 3.79 -19.45 12.38
CA SER A 122 3.76 -19.62 13.83
C SER A 122 2.38 -19.38 14.44
N ASP A 123 1.64 -18.41 13.93
CA ASP A 123 0.34 -17.97 14.46
C ASP A 123 -0.81 -18.88 13.99
N LEU A 124 -0.81 -19.25 12.71
CA LEU A 124 -1.92 -19.97 12.07
C LEU A 124 -1.59 -21.42 11.68
N GLY A 125 -0.34 -21.85 11.79
CA GLY A 125 0.11 -23.16 11.28
C GLY A 125 0.11 -23.26 9.74
N ALA A 126 -0.11 -22.13 9.03
CA ALA A 126 -0.16 -22.12 7.57
C ALA A 126 1.22 -22.33 6.95
N PRO A 127 1.35 -23.06 5.83
CA PRO A 127 2.63 -23.22 5.16
C PRO A 127 3.14 -21.91 4.59
N ILE A 128 4.47 -21.73 4.57
CA ILE A 128 5.09 -20.59 3.90
C ILE A 128 4.77 -20.67 2.39
N PRO A 129 4.20 -19.64 1.77
CA PRO A 129 3.85 -19.68 0.36
C PRO A 129 5.08 -19.68 -0.54
N THR A 130 4.92 -20.15 -1.77
CA THR A 130 5.98 -20.14 -2.79
C THR A 130 6.12 -18.80 -3.52
N SER A 131 5.14 -17.91 -3.38
CA SER A 131 5.11 -16.59 -4.01
C SER A 131 4.99 -15.46 -2.97
N GLY A 132 5.76 -14.38 -3.17
CA GLY A 132 5.67 -13.15 -2.37
C GLY A 132 4.61 -12.17 -2.87
N ASN A 133 3.77 -12.58 -3.83
CA ASN A 133 2.70 -11.75 -4.34
C ASN A 133 1.45 -11.84 -3.46
N LEU A 134 1.13 -10.73 -2.79
CA LEU A 134 0.03 -10.61 -1.83
C LEU A 134 -1.30 -10.13 -2.46
N THR A 135 -1.43 -10.16 -3.78
CA THR A 135 -2.68 -9.78 -4.48
C THR A 135 -3.90 -10.53 -3.93
N ARG A 136 -3.71 -11.80 -3.52
CA ARG A 136 -4.79 -12.57 -2.88
C ARG A 136 -5.32 -11.88 -1.62
N TRP A 137 -4.46 -11.36 -0.77
CA TRP A 137 -4.89 -10.64 0.44
C TRP A 137 -5.69 -9.38 0.08
N ALA A 138 -5.21 -8.62 -0.92
CA ALA A 138 -5.92 -7.43 -1.37
C ALA A 138 -7.32 -7.76 -1.91
N ASN A 139 -7.45 -8.78 -2.74
CA ASN A 139 -8.74 -9.24 -3.26
C ASN A 139 -9.69 -9.77 -2.17
N HIS A 140 -9.17 -10.19 -1.01
CA HIS A 140 -9.96 -10.62 0.14
C HIS A 140 -10.28 -9.47 1.12
N GLY A 141 -9.91 -8.23 0.79
CA GLY A 141 -10.27 -7.05 1.58
C GLY A 141 -9.15 -6.49 2.45
N ALA A 142 -7.89 -6.87 2.20
CA ALA A 142 -6.74 -6.25 2.85
C ALA A 142 -6.19 -5.09 1.99
N LEU A 143 -6.40 -3.84 2.42
CA LEU A 143 -5.78 -2.67 1.82
C LEU A 143 -4.30 -2.62 2.21
N LEU A 144 -3.42 -3.02 1.29
CA LEU A 144 -1.97 -3.06 1.46
C LEU A 144 -1.35 -1.74 0.99
N LEU A 145 -1.41 -0.70 1.82
CA LEU A 145 -1.13 0.68 1.44
C LEU A 145 0.25 1.13 1.91
N ASN A 146 1.10 1.59 0.99
CA ASN A 146 2.28 2.37 1.35
C ASN A 146 1.90 3.82 1.63
N ALA A 147 2.61 4.48 2.55
CA ALA A 147 2.43 5.91 2.82
C ALA A 147 2.89 6.77 1.63
N THR A 148 3.96 6.35 0.96
CA THR A 148 4.49 6.94 -0.28
C THR A 148 4.29 5.95 -1.41
N LEU A 149 3.64 6.35 -2.51
CA LEU A 149 3.23 5.40 -3.55
C LEU A 149 4.26 5.22 -4.67
N THR A 150 5.31 6.02 -4.70
CA THR A 150 6.39 5.95 -5.71
C THR A 150 7.76 6.10 -5.07
N VAL A 151 8.80 5.60 -5.72
CA VAL A 151 10.19 5.67 -5.26
C VAL A 151 11.15 5.58 -6.44
N ARG A 152 12.30 6.27 -6.40
CA ARG A 152 13.38 6.08 -7.38
C ARG A 152 14.10 4.76 -7.13
N ALA A 153 14.53 4.13 -8.23
CA ALA A 153 15.35 2.92 -8.17
C ALA A 153 16.56 3.10 -7.25
N HIS A 154 16.78 2.13 -6.37
CA HIS A 154 17.88 2.09 -5.41
C HIS A 154 17.94 3.25 -4.39
N GLN A 155 16.89 4.09 -4.29
CA GLN A 155 16.86 5.27 -3.42
C GLN A 155 15.62 5.24 -2.50
N ALA A 156 15.68 4.43 -1.43
CA ALA A 156 14.60 4.37 -0.44
C ALA A 156 14.24 5.77 0.08
N GLY A 157 12.95 6.07 0.22
CA GLY A 157 12.45 7.34 0.72
C GLY A 157 12.60 8.55 -0.22
N SER A 158 13.08 8.37 -1.46
CA SER A 158 13.36 9.47 -2.39
C SER A 158 12.14 10.35 -2.72
N HIS A 159 10.92 9.82 -2.60
CA HIS A 159 9.67 10.55 -2.84
C HIS A 159 8.90 10.92 -1.58
N GLN A 160 9.51 10.76 -0.41
CA GLN A 160 8.92 11.21 0.85
C GLN A 160 8.75 12.74 0.87
N ARG A 161 7.73 13.22 1.60
CA ARG A 161 7.41 14.65 1.74
C ARG A 161 7.14 15.37 0.41
N ARG A 162 6.60 14.64 -0.57
CA ARG A 162 6.20 15.20 -1.87
C ARG A 162 4.68 15.27 -2.04
N GLY A 163 3.91 14.94 -0.98
CA GLY A 163 2.44 14.97 -0.97
C GLY A 163 1.78 13.59 -0.93
N TRP A 164 2.52 12.51 -1.16
CA TRP A 164 1.96 11.15 -1.04
C TRP A 164 1.40 10.86 0.34
N GLU A 165 2.14 11.27 1.38
CA GLU A 165 1.74 11.05 2.77
C GLU A 165 0.42 11.76 3.10
N GLU A 166 0.21 12.99 2.58
CA GLU A 166 -1.04 13.75 2.74
C GLU A 166 -2.21 13.02 2.07
N PHE A 167 -2.00 12.52 0.84
CA PHE A 167 -3.01 11.76 0.12
C PHE A 167 -3.38 10.45 0.81
N THR A 168 -2.39 9.68 1.24
CA THR A 168 -2.65 8.40 1.91
C THR A 168 -3.19 8.58 3.33
N ASP A 169 -2.87 9.68 4.02
CA ASP A 169 -3.52 10.07 5.28
C ASP A 169 -4.99 10.38 5.07
N ALA A 170 -5.34 11.12 4.01
CA ALA A 170 -6.73 11.40 3.67
C ALA A 170 -7.50 10.11 3.37
N ALA A 171 -6.90 9.16 2.62
CA ALA A 171 -7.51 7.87 2.32
C ALA A 171 -7.77 7.03 3.58
N ILE A 172 -6.80 6.95 4.51
CA ILE A 172 -6.97 6.23 5.78
C ILE A 172 -8.02 6.93 6.65
N ARG A 173 -8.02 8.26 6.67
CA ARG A 173 -8.97 9.06 7.46
C ARG A 173 -10.42 8.86 7.00
N VAL A 174 -10.69 9.00 5.71
CA VAL A 174 -12.05 8.83 5.17
C VAL A 174 -12.56 7.41 5.42
N LEU A 175 -11.68 6.41 5.31
CA LEU A 175 -12.02 5.02 5.64
C LEU A 175 -12.36 4.86 7.14
N ALA A 176 -11.53 5.39 8.04
CA ALA A 176 -11.73 5.30 9.49
C ALA A 176 -12.98 6.10 9.97
N GLU A 177 -13.34 7.17 9.27
CA GLU A 177 -14.51 7.97 9.61
C GLU A 177 -15.82 7.36 9.09
N GLN A 178 -15.81 6.82 7.88
CA GLN A 178 -17.03 6.38 7.18
C GLN A 178 -17.33 4.89 7.28
N ARG A 179 -16.35 4.08 7.70
CA ARG A 179 -16.53 2.64 7.89
C ARG A 179 -16.45 2.28 9.37
N GLU A 180 -16.85 1.05 9.69
CA GLU A 180 -16.79 0.46 11.03
C GLU A 180 -16.21 -0.94 10.98
N ASN A 181 -15.72 -1.43 12.13
CA ASN A 181 -15.23 -2.79 12.29
C ASN A 181 -14.11 -3.16 11.33
N ILE A 182 -13.21 -2.20 11.04
CA ILE A 182 -11.99 -2.43 10.27
C ILE A 182 -10.85 -2.78 11.23
N VAL A 183 -9.94 -3.65 10.80
CA VAL A 183 -8.70 -3.95 11.51
C VAL A 183 -7.56 -3.15 10.91
N PHE A 184 -6.93 -2.29 11.71
CA PHE A 184 -5.73 -1.55 11.33
C PHE A 184 -4.49 -2.22 11.93
N ILE A 185 -3.62 -2.74 11.08
CA ILE A 185 -2.36 -3.38 11.47
C ILE A 185 -1.22 -2.39 11.27
N LEU A 186 -0.63 -1.93 12.37
CA LEU A 186 0.34 -0.86 12.42
C LEU A 186 1.70 -1.38 12.90
N TRP A 187 2.54 -1.79 11.97
CA TRP A 187 3.87 -2.31 12.26
C TRP A 187 4.94 -1.22 12.25
N GLY A 188 5.57 -1.02 13.42
CA GLY A 188 6.61 -0.03 13.64
C GLY A 188 6.08 1.38 13.94
N SER A 189 6.96 2.22 14.46
CA SER A 189 6.61 3.57 14.94
C SER A 189 6.04 4.48 13.86
N TYR A 190 6.48 4.33 12.61
CA TYR A 190 5.98 5.13 11.49
C TYR A 190 4.49 4.87 11.22
N ALA A 191 4.10 3.60 11.06
CA ALA A 191 2.71 3.22 10.85
C ALA A 191 1.84 3.59 12.07
N GLN A 192 2.35 3.39 13.29
CA GLN A 192 1.64 3.75 14.52
C GLN A 192 1.38 5.26 14.63
N LYS A 193 2.34 6.11 14.26
CA LYS A 193 2.13 7.56 14.21
C LYS A 193 1.07 7.95 13.17
N LYS A 194 1.13 7.33 11.98
CA LYS A 194 0.18 7.56 10.89
C LYS A 194 -1.25 7.15 11.28
N GLY A 195 -1.41 6.07 12.05
CA GLY A 195 -2.71 5.57 12.54
C GLY A 195 -3.12 6.10 13.92
N ALA A 196 -2.42 7.08 14.50
CA ALA A 196 -2.67 7.55 15.87
C ALA A 196 -4.08 8.16 16.06
N PHE A 197 -4.71 8.65 15.01
CA PHE A 197 -6.05 9.26 15.04
C PHE A 197 -7.20 8.23 14.97
N ILE A 198 -6.92 6.95 14.73
CA ILE A 198 -7.96 5.93 14.52
C ILE A 198 -8.70 5.65 15.83
N ASP A 199 -10.03 5.76 15.79
CA ASP A 199 -10.89 5.49 16.93
C ASP A 199 -10.93 3.98 17.25
N ARG A 200 -10.39 3.63 18.41
CA ARG A 200 -10.31 2.24 18.90
C ARG A 200 -11.65 1.68 19.41
N ASN A 201 -12.66 2.52 19.60
CA ASN A 201 -14.01 2.06 19.92
C ASN A 201 -14.75 1.61 18.65
N LYS A 202 -14.34 2.13 17.49
CA LYS A 202 -14.94 1.88 16.19
C LYS A 202 -14.20 0.79 15.39
N HIS A 203 -12.91 0.63 15.66
CA HIS A 203 -12.00 -0.24 14.90
C HIS A 203 -11.06 -1.02 15.80
N LEU A 204 -10.60 -2.19 15.35
CA LEU A 204 -9.50 -2.88 16.00
C LEU A 204 -8.15 -2.32 15.49
N VAL A 205 -7.31 -1.85 16.42
CA VAL A 205 -5.94 -1.40 16.11
C VAL A 205 -4.94 -2.35 16.73
N LEU A 206 -4.20 -3.08 15.88
CA LEU A 206 -3.14 -4.00 16.25
C LEU A 206 -1.78 -3.34 15.97
N ALA A 207 -0.98 -3.14 17.01
CA ALA A 207 0.31 -2.46 16.92
C ALA A 207 1.44 -3.35 17.45
N SER A 208 2.56 -3.42 16.73
CA SER A 208 3.77 -4.12 17.14
C SER A 208 5.03 -3.47 16.57
N ALA A 209 6.21 -4.04 16.87
CA ALA A 209 7.43 -3.70 16.15
C ALA A 209 7.30 -4.00 14.65
N HIS A 210 8.16 -3.39 13.83
CA HIS A 210 8.19 -3.62 12.38
C HIS A 210 8.77 -5.01 12.04
N PRO A 211 8.30 -5.70 10.98
CA PRO A 211 8.80 -7.02 10.59
C PRO A 211 10.22 -7.04 10.02
N SER A 212 10.92 -5.91 9.93
CA SER A 212 12.31 -5.88 9.46
C SER A 212 13.24 -6.68 10.38
N PRO A 213 14.34 -7.27 9.87
CA PRO A 213 15.31 -7.98 10.70
C PRO A 213 15.85 -7.17 11.88
N LEU A 214 15.90 -5.83 11.74
CA LEU A 214 16.39 -4.92 12.77
C LEU A 214 15.46 -4.82 13.99
N SER A 215 14.19 -5.20 13.86
CA SER A 215 13.18 -4.98 14.91
C SER A 215 12.24 -6.14 15.15
N ALA A 216 12.24 -7.16 14.30
CA ALA A 216 11.25 -8.25 14.40
C ALA A 216 11.28 -8.99 15.75
N TYR A 217 12.46 -9.15 16.35
CA TYR A 217 12.60 -9.76 17.66
C TYR A 217 12.18 -8.86 18.83
N ASN A 218 11.90 -7.58 18.57
CA ASN A 218 11.47 -6.62 19.59
C ASN A 218 9.94 -6.55 19.69
N GLY A 219 9.23 -7.65 19.38
CA GLY A 219 7.78 -7.79 19.56
C GLY A 219 6.97 -7.84 18.27
N PHE A 220 7.58 -8.10 17.11
CA PHE A 220 6.83 -8.51 15.92
C PHE A 220 6.53 -10.02 15.98
N PHE A 221 7.53 -10.86 16.20
CA PHE A 221 7.29 -12.29 16.38
C PHE A 221 6.46 -12.58 17.64
N GLY A 222 5.44 -13.43 17.49
CA GLY A 222 4.49 -13.77 18.55
C GLY A 222 3.38 -12.74 18.77
N ASN A 223 3.24 -11.73 17.89
CA ASN A 223 2.19 -10.70 18.02
C ASN A 223 0.78 -11.23 17.74
N LYS A 224 0.67 -12.36 17.00
CA LYS A 224 -0.60 -13.03 16.64
C LYS A 224 -1.60 -12.10 15.94
N HIS A 225 -1.12 -11.18 15.13
CA HIS A 225 -1.98 -10.23 14.46
C HIS A 225 -2.90 -10.89 13.41
N PHE A 226 -2.49 -12.01 12.83
CA PHE A 226 -3.24 -12.70 11.79
C PHE A 226 -4.45 -13.45 12.36
N SER A 227 -4.27 -14.25 13.41
CA SER A 227 -5.36 -14.93 14.12
C SER A 227 -6.32 -13.92 14.74
N ARG A 228 -5.79 -12.93 15.49
CA ARG A 228 -6.60 -11.88 16.12
C ARG A 228 -7.40 -11.05 15.11
N THR A 229 -6.86 -10.81 13.92
CA THR A 229 -7.60 -10.17 12.83
C THR A 229 -8.79 -11.03 12.42
N ASN A 230 -8.56 -12.30 12.15
CA ASN A 230 -9.62 -13.19 11.68
C ASN A 230 -10.69 -13.45 12.74
N GLU A 231 -10.31 -13.58 14.01
CA GLU A 231 -11.24 -13.65 15.15
C GLU A 231 -12.13 -12.41 15.23
N TYR A 232 -11.54 -11.21 15.12
CA TYR A 232 -12.29 -9.96 15.13
C TYR A 232 -13.26 -9.85 13.96
N LEU A 233 -12.82 -10.17 12.74
CA LEU A 233 -13.66 -10.14 11.55
C LEU A 233 -14.85 -11.08 11.69
N GLN A 234 -14.63 -12.31 12.14
CA GLN A 234 -15.69 -13.30 12.36
C GLN A 234 -16.68 -12.86 13.43
N ALA A 235 -16.20 -12.27 14.54
CA ALA A 235 -17.04 -11.75 15.60
C ALA A 235 -17.96 -10.61 15.12
N HIS A 236 -17.60 -9.92 14.03
CA HIS A 236 -18.39 -8.85 13.41
C HIS A 236 -19.08 -9.28 12.08
N GLY A 237 -19.26 -10.60 11.88
CA GLY A 237 -19.97 -11.14 10.71
C GLY A 237 -19.26 -10.98 9.38
N GLN A 238 -17.94 -10.71 9.40
CA GLN A 238 -17.12 -10.55 8.20
C GLN A 238 -16.34 -11.85 7.91
N THR A 239 -16.11 -12.14 6.63
CA THR A 239 -15.28 -13.27 6.24
C THR A 239 -13.81 -13.04 6.61
N PRO A 240 -13.10 -14.05 7.14
CA PRO A 240 -11.68 -13.92 7.46
C PRO A 240 -10.83 -13.65 6.21
N ILE A 241 -9.60 -13.18 6.43
CA ILE A 241 -8.59 -13.07 5.38
C ILE A 241 -7.87 -14.43 5.26
N GLU A 242 -7.68 -14.89 4.05
CA GLU A 242 -6.79 -16.02 3.75
C GLU A 242 -5.34 -15.52 3.63
N TRP A 243 -4.66 -15.57 4.75
CA TRP A 243 -3.28 -15.09 4.86
C TRP A 243 -2.27 -15.92 4.09
#